data_35920312636d58fffb8e859429286142
#
_entry.id   35920312636d58fffb8e859429286142
#
_cell.length_a   1.000
_cell.length_b   1.000
_cell.length_c   1.000
_cell.angle_alpha   90.00
_cell.angle_beta   90.00
_cell.angle_gamma   90.00
#
_symmetry.space_group_name_H-M   'P 1'
#
loop_
_entity.id
_entity.type
_entity.pdbx_description
1 polymer ?
#
loop_
_entity_poly.entity_id
_entity_poly.type
_entity_poly.pdbx_seq_one_letter_code
_entity_poly.pdbx_strand_id
1 'polypeptide(L)'
;MTDGFRFYKPSPLLRDYVRYYWVFKGDQPIETYTFPIGCPQIIFHKRDALLIPELGTRQDRLAISGQVNFSSHIKAEESVEMIVVVFHPYAMSAFLHVPISLFYNTEVSGYGLENKTLDDLAARVLACEDNDSCISLIEQWLLSQVAINFASKREADMDRIAAVVRQMYVTPNRPISELASIACLGKKQFERLFLAAVGMNPKEYARLVRFQKSLRLMQCAAGNI
;
A
#
# COMPACT_ATOMS: atom_id res chain seq x y z
N MET A 1 -15.35 11.97 -13.68
CA MET A 1 -14.02 12.47 -13.25
C MET A 1 -13.03 11.32 -13.15
N THR A 2 -12.67 10.72 -14.28
CA THR A 2 -11.68 9.62 -14.37
C THR A 2 -10.54 9.97 -15.34
N ASP A 3 -10.50 11.19 -15.84
CA ASP A 3 -9.60 11.63 -16.92
C ASP A 3 -8.13 11.86 -16.52
N GLY A 4 -7.66 11.35 -15.44
CA GLY A 4 -6.24 11.43 -15.07
C GLY A 4 -5.66 10.12 -14.55
N PHE A 5 -6.49 9.10 -14.35
CA PHE A 5 -6.05 7.83 -13.77
C PHE A 5 -5.78 6.76 -14.82
N ARG A 6 -4.61 6.12 -14.70
CA ARG A 6 -4.28 4.89 -15.44
C ARG A 6 -3.87 3.81 -14.47
N PHE A 7 -4.39 2.59 -14.67
CA PHE A 7 -4.08 1.43 -13.83
C PHE A 7 -3.27 0.40 -14.60
N TYR A 8 -2.27 -0.16 -13.95
CA TYR A 8 -1.37 -1.17 -14.50
C TYR A 8 -1.41 -2.41 -13.61
N LYS A 9 -1.39 -3.58 -14.25
CA LYS A 9 -1.29 -4.86 -13.55
C LYS A 9 0.18 -5.21 -13.33
N PRO A 10 0.54 -5.82 -12.18
CA PRO A 10 1.88 -6.31 -11.98
C PRO A 10 2.19 -7.50 -12.90
N SER A 11 3.46 -7.67 -13.21
CA SER A 11 3.97 -8.89 -13.87
C SER A 11 3.64 -10.14 -13.05
N PRO A 12 3.57 -11.33 -13.68
CA PRO A 12 3.18 -12.56 -12.99
C PRO A 12 3.98 -12.86 -11.73
N LEU A 13 5.27 -12.53 -11.71
CA LEU A 13 6.18 -12.78 -10.57
C LEU A 13 5.94 -11.83 -9.39
N LEU A 14 5.27 -10.71 -9.60
CA LEU A 14 4.99 -9.70 -8.55
C LEU A 14 3.54 -9.74 -8.05
N ARG A 15 2.68 -10.61 -8.59
CA ARG A 15 1.24 -10.65 -8.26
C ARG A 15 0.93 -10.94 -6.80
N ASP A 16 1.81 -11.66 -6.10
CA ASP A 16 1.63 -11.98 -4.68
C ASP A 16 2.09 -10.84 -3.75
N TYR A 17 2.78 -9.85 -4.30
CA TYR A 17 3.32 -8.71 -3.58
C TYR A 17 2.58 -7.42 -3.92
N VAL A 18 2.41 -7.14 -5.22
CA VAL A 18 1.81 -5.91 -5.75
C VAL A 18 0.40 -6.20 -6.23
N ARG A 19 -0.54 -5.39 -5.76
CA ARG A 19 -1.94 -5.49 -6.15
C ARG A 19 -2.19 -4.84 -7.51
N TYR A 20 -1.68 -3.63 -7.71
CA TYR A 20 -1.67 -2.86 -8.96
C TYR A 20 -0.76 -1.65 -8.81
N TYR A 21 -0.42 -1.05 -9.95
CA TYR A 21 0.12 0.31 -10.01
C TYR A 21 -0.96 1.23 -10.53
N TRP A 22 -0.88 2.49 -10.15
CA TRP A 22 -1.68 3.52 -10.79
C TRP A 22 -0.86 4.80 -10.96
N VAL A 23 -1.22 5.53 -12.01
CA VAL A 23 -0.63 6.82 -12.34
C VAL A 23 -1.75 7.82 -12.37
N PHE A 24 -1.50 8.97 -11.79
CA PHE A 24 -2.40 10.12 -11.86
C PHE A 24 -1.66 11.32 -12.42
N LYS A 25 -2.32 12.02 -13.34
CA LYS A 25 -1.87 13.31 -13.85
C LYS A 25 -3.05 14.26 -13.89
N GLY A 26 -2.91 15.39 -13.19
CA GLY A 26 -3.90 16.46 -13.15
C GLY A 26 -3.21 17.80 -13.22
N ASP A 27 -3.69 18.68 -14.12
CA ASP A 27 -3.11 20.00 -14.34
C ASP A 27 -3.76 21.09 -13.48
N GLN A 28 -4.68 20.72 -12.60
CA GLN A 28 -5.42 21.61 -11.70
C GLN A 28 -5.13 21.24 -10.24
N PRO A 29 -5.28 22.20 -9.31
CA PRO A 29 -5.25 21.92 -7.88
C PRO A 29 -6.22 20.81 -7.50
N ILE A 30 -5.85 20.03 -6.50
CA ILE A 30 -6.67 18.93 -5.99
C ILE A 30 -7.05 19.23 -4.55
N GLU A 31 -8.34 19.07 -4.25
CA GLU A 31 -8.85 19.04 -2.89
C GLU A 31 -9.98 18.00 -2.82
N THR A 32 -9.72 16.88 -2.16
CA THR A 32 -10.66 15.77 -2.10
C THR A 32 -10.40 14.88 -0.88
N TYR A 33 -11.32 13.97 -0.61
CA TYR A 33 -11.19 12.96 0.45
C TYR A 33 -10.83 11.61 -0.12
N THR A 34 -9.96 10.89 0.58
CA THR A 34 -9.67 9.49 0.33
C THR A 34 -10.09 8.63 1.50
N PHE A 35 -10.47 7.39 1.21
CA PHE A 35 -10.81 6.41 2.22
C PHE A 35 -9.67 5.39 2.36
N PRO A 36 -9.44 4.85 3.57
CA PRO A 36 -8.40 3.87 3.80
C PRO A 36 -8.65 2.61 2.96
N ILE A 37 -7.71 2.25 2.12
CA ILE A 37 -7.83 1.11 1.19
C ILE A 37 -7.33 -0.22 1.77
N GLY A 38 -6.72 -0.18 2.94
CA GLY A 38 -6.15 -1.36 3.60
C GLY A 38 -4.93 -1.95 2.91
N CYS A 39 -4.22 -1.14 2.15
CA CYS A 39 -3.04 -1.51 1.39
C CYS A 39 -1.97 -0.42 1.55
N PRO A 40 -0.74 -0.76 1.94
CA PRO A 40 0.34 0.21 1.99
C PRO A 40 0.83 0.56 0.58
N GLN A 41 1.45 1.73 0.44
CA GLN A 41 1.84 2.29 -0.85
C GLN A 41 3.25 2.89 -0.82
N ILE A 42 3.93 2.82 -1.97
CA ILE A 42 5.09 3.67 -2.29
C ILE A 42 4.62 4.64 -3.37
N ILE A 43 4.88 5.92 -3.16
CA ILE A 43 4.38 7.01 -4.00
C ILE A 43 5.57 7.81 -4.52
N PHE A 44 5.60 8.04 -5.82
CA PHE A 44 6.58 8.89 -6.50
C PHE A 44 5.86 10.13 -7.03
N HIS A 45 6.13 11.31 -6.46
CA HIS A 45 5.60 12.58 -6.92
C HIS A 45 6.54 13.23 -7.93
N LYS A 46 6.13 13.28 -9.17
CA LYS A 46 6.88 13.96 -10.25
C LYS A 46 6.69 15.46 -10.23
N ARG A 47 5.53 15.92 -9.74
CA ARG A 47 5.16 17.33 -9.58
C ARG A 47 4.80 17.61 -8.13
N ASP A 48 3.79 18.45 -7.87
CA ASP A 48 3.39 18.82 -6.50
C ASP A 48 2.99 17.61 -5.68
N ALA A 49 3.47 17.57 -4.45
CA ALA A 49 3.20 16.49 -3.51
C ALA A 49 1.97 16.81 -2.65
N LEU A 50 1.26 15.77 -2.24
CA LEU A 50 0.02 15.92 -1.51
C LEU A 50 0.26 16.37 -0.07
N LEU A 51 -0.51 17.37 0.38
CA LEU A 51 -0.68 17.73 1.78
C LEU A 51 -1.80 16.87 2.37
N ILE A 52 -1.56 16.31 3.57
CA ILE A 52 -2.53 15.55 4.36
C ILE A 52 -2.78 16.30 5.66
N PRO A 53 -3.80 17.15 5.73
CA PRO A 53 -4.06 18.03 6.88
C PRO A 53 -4.23 17.29 8.20
N GLU A 54 -4.87 16.12 8.20
CA GLU A 54 -5.09 15.31 9.41
C GLU A 54 -3.78 14.84 10.05
N LEU A 55 -2.71 14.72 9.26
CA LEU A 55 -1.37 14.37 9.72
C LEU A 55 -0.47 15.61 9.88
N GLY A 56 -0.92 16.79 9.42
CA GLY A 56 -0.10 18.00 9.37
C GLY A 56 1.14 17.84 8.48
N THR A 57 1.10 16.94 7.50
CA THR A 57 2.26 16.52 6.72
C THR A 57 2.03 16.70 5.23
N ARG A 58 3.00 17.31 4.53
CA ARG A 58 3.14 17.22 3.07
C ARG A 58 4.00 15.98 2.75
N GLN A 59 3.53 15.16 1.85
CA GLN A 59 4.30 14.01 1.36
C GLN A 59 5.61 14.47 0.72
N ASP A 60 6.65 13.63 0.75
CA ASP A 60 7.89 13.87 0.03
C ASP A 60 7.76 13.39 -1.43
N ARG A 61 8.73 13.71 -2.29
CA ARG A 61 8.77 13.21 -3.68
C ARG A 61 8.82 11.68 -3.75
N LEU A 62 9.41 11.04 -2.77
CA LEU A 62 9.31 9.61 -2.48
C LEU A 62 8.61 9.46 -1.15
N ALA A 63 7.35 9.10 -1.14
CA ALA A 63 6.56 8.92 0.06
C ALA A 63 6.17 7.45 0.27
N ILE A 64 6.10 7.06 1.54
CA ILE A 64 5.60 5.76 1.96
C ILE A 64 4.39 5.99 2.82
N SER A 65 3.25 5.50 2.34
CA SER A 65 1.98 5.51 3.05
C SER A 65 1.71 4.12 3.60
N GLY A 66 1.60 4.03 4.92
CA GLY A 66 1.26 2.78 5.60
C GLY A 66 -0.24 2.53 5.66
N GLN A 67 -0.64 1.72 6.64
CA GLN A 67 -2.06 1.53 6.95
C GLN A 67 -2.60 2.73 7.70
N VAL A 68 -3.76 3.23 7.26
CA VAL A 68 -4.52 4.27 7.96
C VAL A 68 -5.91 3.76 8.36
N ASN A 69 -6.46 4.26 9.46
CA ASN A 69 -7.78 3.88 9.97
C ASN A 69 -8.81 5.02 9.94
N PHE A 70 -8.48 6.11 9.26
CA PHE A 70 -9.31 7.29 9.08
C PHE A 70 -9.37 7.72 7.60
N SER A 71 -10.37 8.54 7.26
CA SER A 71 -10.46 9.18 5.94
C SER A 71 -9.54 10.39 5.92
N SER A 72 -8.69 10.50 4.91
CA SER A 72 -7.75 11.60 4.75
C SER A 72 -8.30 12.63 3.79
N HIS A 73 -8.17 13.89 4.14
CA HIS A 73 -8.29 14.99 3.20
C HIS A 73 -6.95 15.15 2.48
N ILE A 74 -6.94 15.21 1.18
CA ILE A 74 -5.73 15.41 0.38
C ILE A 74 -5.84 16.72 -0.40
N LYS A 75 -4.75 17.49 -0.39
CA LYS A 75 -4.64 18.76 -1.07
C LYS A 75 -3.34 18.85 -1.86
N ALA A 76 -3.44 19.49 -3.04
CA ALA A 76 -2.29 19.97 -3.79
C ALA A 76 -2.68 21.33 -4.41
N GLU A 77 -1.77 22.28 -4.37
CA GLU A 77 -2.02 23.67 -4.80
C GLU A 77 -1.71 23.86 -6.29
N GLU A 78 -0.90 22.97 -6.84
CA GLU A 78 -0.48 23.00 -8.23
C GLU A 78 -0.86 21.69 -8.95
N SER A 79 -0.30 21.51 -10.13
CA SER A 79 -0.48 20.29 -10.92
C SER A 79 0.16 19.08 -10.21
N VAL A 80 -0.53 17.96 -10.23
CA VAL A 80 -0.08 16.71 -9.63
C VAL A 80 0.24 15.70 -10.71
N GLU A 81 1.39 15.07 -10.59
CA GLU A 81 1.75 13.89 -11.37
C GLU A 81 2.42 12.90 -10.43
N MET A 82 1.83 11.72 -10.27
CA MET A 82 2.34 10.71 -9.35
C MET A 82 2.16 9.30 -9.88
N ILE A 83 3.09 8.44 -9.48
CA ILE A 83 3.06 7.00 -9.73
C ILE A 83 3.00 6.32 -8.38
N VAL A 84 2.07 5.39 -8.24
CA VAL A 84 1.81 4.72 -6.97
C VAL A 84 1.88 3.21 -7.13
N VAL A 85 2.67 2.59 -6.28
CA VAL A 85 2.74 1.13 -6.10
C VAL A 85 1.83 0.76 -4.94
N VAL A 86 0.78 0.00 -5.21
CA VAL A 86 -0.14 -0.49 -4.18
C VAL A 86 0.17 -1.93 -3.87
N PHE A 87 0.65 -2.20 -2.68
CA PHE A 87 1.01 -3.54 -2.24
C PHE A 87 -0.20 -4.32 -1.70
N HIS A 88 -0.09 -5.63 -1.67
CA HIS A 88 -0.95 -6.40 -0.80
C HIS A 88 -0.67 -6.04 0.67
N PRO A 89 -1.67 -6.14 1.57
CA PRO A 89 -1.56 -5.62 2.94
C PRO A 89 -0.35 -6.11 3.73
N TYR A 90 0.13 -7.29 3.40
CA TYR A 90 1.23 -8.00 4.06
C TYR A 90 2.58 -7.93 3.34
N ALA A 91 2.63 -7.35 2.13
CA ALA A 91 3.75 -7.59 1.22
C ALA A 91 4.85 -6.52 1.27
N MET A 92 4.53 -5.27 1.68
CA MET A 92 5.52 -4.19 1.68
C MET A 92 6.74 -4.50 2.58
N SER A 93 6.56 -5.26 3.66
CA SER A 93 7.65 -5.67 4.55
C SER A 93 8.75 -6.49 3.85
N ALA A 94 8.43 -7.13 2.71
CA ALA A 94 9.42 -7.86 1.91
C ALA A 94 10.42 -6.93 1.20
N PHE A 95 10.10 -5.65 1.05
CA PHE A 95 10.89 -4.69 0.27
C PHE A 95 11.61 -3.65 1.15
N LEU A 96 11.01 -3.24 2.25
CA LEU A 96 11.53 -2.11 3.04
C LEU A 96 12.38 -2.52 4.25
N HIS A 97 12.44 -3.80 4.61
CA HIS A 97 13.24 -4.35 5.72
C HIS A 97 13.02 -3.70 7.09
N VAL A 98 11.92 -2.96 7.25
CA VAL A 98 11.49 -2.32 8.49
C VAL A 98 10.11 -2.81 8.91
N PRO A 99 9.74 -2.78 10.18
CA PRO A 99 8.40 -3.12 10.63
C PRO A 99 7.37 -2.16 10.02
N ILE A 100 6.38 -2.70 9.31
CA ILE A 100 5.35 -1.88 8.64
C ILE A 100 4.46 -1.12 9.64
N SER A 101 4.43 -1.55 10.89
CA SER A 101 3.77 -0.83 11.98
C SER A 101 4.35 0.57 12.26
N LEU A 102 5.58 0.85 11.83
CA LEU A 102 6.17 2.19 11.92
C LEU A 102 5.48 3.21 11.01
N PHE A 103 4.78 2.73 9.99
CA PHE A 103 4.05 3.57 9.03
C PHE A 103 2.55 3.68 9.33
N TYR A 104 2.11 3.19 10.50
CA TYR A 104 0.70 3.21 10.87
C TYR A 104 0.23 4.63 11.18
N ASN A 105 -0.82 5.08 10.47
CA ASN A 105 -1.39 6.43 10.58
C ASN A 105 -0.35 7.55 10.37
N THR A 106 0.62 7.32 9.50
CA THR A 106 1.64 8.34 9.17
C THR A 106 2.08 8.22 7.72
N GLU A 107 2.57 9.33 7.19
CA GLU A 107 3.28 9.41 5.93
C GLU A 107 4.77 9.59 6.22
N VAL A 108 5.61 8.81 5.57
CA VAL A 108 7.05 8.81 5.81
C VAL A 108 7.78 9.11 4.51
N SER A 109 8.82 9.96 4.60
CA SER A 109 9.76 10.12 3.49
C SER A 109 10.50 8.81 3.23
N GLY A 110 10.46 8.32 2.00
CA GLY A 110 11.22 7.13 1.61
C GLY A 110 12.71 7.32 1.74
N TYR A 111 13.21 8.56 1.55
CA TYR A 111 14.63 8.89 1.74
C TYR A 111 15.10 8.75 3.20
N GLY A 112 14.18 8.88 4.16
CA GLY A 112 14.48 8.65 5.57
C GLY A 112 14.71 7.18 5.95
N LEU A 113 14.51 6.24 5.03
CA LEU A 113 14.78 4.82 5.27
C LEU A 113 16.24 4.42 5.07
N GLU A 114 17.08 5.34 4.59
CA GLU A 114 18.51 5.08 4.27
C GLU A 114 18.71 3.88 3.34
N ASN A 115 17.74 3.67 2.43
CA ASN A 115 17.78 2.59 1.43
C ASN A 115 18.27 3.11 0.08
N LYS A 116 19.59 3.04 -0.13
CA LYS A 116 20.23 3.55 -1.33
C LYS A 116 19.61 3.02 -2.65
N THR A 117 19.21 1.74 -2.68
CA THR A 117 18.62 1.17 -3.91
C THR A 117 17.23 1.74 -4.20
N LEU A 118 16.47 2.08 -3.16
CA LEU A 118 15.18 2.76 -3.28
C LEU A 118 15.36 4.22 -3.68
N ASP A 119 16.38 4.91 -3.15
CA ASP A 119 16.73 6.29 -3.52
C ASP A 119 17.15 6.37 -5.00
N ASP A 120 18.00 5.42 -5.45
CA ASP A 120 18.43 5.32 -6.86
C ASP A 120 17.22 5.02 -7.79
N LEU A 121 16.29 4.15 -7.36
CA LEU A 121 15.04 3.93 -8.08
C LEU A 121 14.23 5.23 -8.17
N ALA A 122 14.05 5.93 -7.05
CA ALA A 122 13.28 7.17 -7.02
C ALA A 122 13.87 8.21 -7.98
N ALA A 123 15.18 8.40 -7.97
CA ALA A 123 15.85 9.33 -8.90
C ALA A 123 15.56 8.98 -10.37
N ARG A 124 15.60 7.68 -10.73
CA ARG A 124 15.33 7.21 -12.09
C ARG A 124 13.86 7.38 -12.49
N VAL A 125 12.93 7.02 -11.60
CA VAL A 125 11.48 7.14 -11.86
C VAL A 125 11.07 8.61 -11.99
N LEU A 126 11.62 9.48 -11.16
CA LEU A 126 11.32 10.92 -11.19
C LEU A 126 11.90 11.63 -12.42
N ALA A 127 12.97 11.10 -13.01
CA ALA A 127 13.58 11.61 -14.24
C ALA A 127 12.96 11.02 -15.52
N CYS A 128 12.23 9.90 -15.41
CA CYS A 128 11.64 9.22 -16.56
C CYS A 128 10.32 9.89 -16.97
N GLU A 129 10.12 10.16 -18.26
CA GLU A 129 8.89 10.83 -18.75
C GLU A 129 7.75 9.84 -19.04
N ASP A 130 8.09 8.67 -19.57
CA ASP A 130 7.13 7.66 -19.99
C ASP A 130 6.68 6.76 -18.84
N ASN A 131 5.36 6.60 -18.68
CA ASN A 131 4.77 5.83 -17.59
C ASN A 131 5.10 4.33 -17.65
N ASP A 132 5.14 3.72 -18.85
CA ASP A 132 5.42 2.29 -19.01
C ASP A 132 6.88 2.01 -18.65
N SER A 133 7.78 2.90 -19.02
CA SER A 133 9.19 2.87 -18.61
C SER A 133 9.35 3.04 -17.10
N CYS A 134 8.60 3.95 -16.48
CA CYS A 134 8.59 4.12 -15.02
C CYS A 134 8.13 2.83 -14.30
N ILE A 135 7.04 2.22 -14.75
CA ILE A 135 6.54 0.96 -14.18
C ILE A 135 7.59 -0.15 -14.37
N SER A 136 8.24 -0.22 -15.53
CA SER A 136 9.30 -1.19 -15.79
C SER A 136 10.49 -1.04 -14.85
N LEU A 137 10.91 0.20 -14.56
CA LEU A 137 11.97 0.51 -13.58
C LEU A 137 11.57 0.03 -12.16
N ILE A 138 10.34 0.30 -11.76
CA ILE A 138 9.79 -0.12 -10.47
C ILE A 138 9.76 -1.65 -10.39
N GLU A 139 9.26 -2.34 -11.41
CA GLU A 139 9.20 -3.81 -11.43
C GLU A 139 10.59 -4.44 -11.39
N GLN A 140 11.56 -3.92 -12.12
CA GLN A 140 12.96 -4.39 -12.07
C GLN A 140 13.53 -4.30 -10.65
N TRP A 141 13.30 -3.17 -9.96
CA TRP A 141 13.74 -3.01 -8.58
C TRP A 141 13.03 -4.00 -7.65
N LEU A 142 11.70 -4.13 -7.74
CA LEU A 142 10.92 -5.06 -6.92
C LEU A 142 11.39 -6.50 -7.13
N LEU A 143 11.61 -6.94 -8.37
CA LEU A 143 12.11 -8.28 -8.68
C LEU A 143 13.51 -8.52 -8.11
N SER A 144 14.38 -7.50 -8.15
CA SER A 144 15.71 -7.59 -7.54
C SER A 144 15.63 -7.80 -6.02
N GLN A 145 14.70 -7.12 -5.35
CA GLN A 145 14.49 -7.28 -3.90
C GLN A 145 13.92 -8.66 -3.55
N VAL A 146 12.97 -9.17 -4.34
CA VAL A 146 12.43 -10.54 -4.18
C VAL A 146 13.55 -11.56 -4.32
N ALA A 147 14.41 -11.45 -5.34
CA ALA A 147 15.50 -12.38 -5.56
C ALA A 147 16.49 -12.44 -4.37
N ILE A 148 16.77 -11.31 -3.72
CA ILE A 148 17.66 -11.23 -2.53
C ILE A 148 17.01 -11.91 -1.32
N ASN A 149 15.68 -11.83 -1.19
CA ASN A 149 14.93 -12.32 -0.03
C ASN A 149 14.42 -13.76 -0.19
N PHE A 150 14.61 -14.38 -1.34
CA PHE A 150 14.20 -15.77 -1.62
C PHE A 150 14.89 -16.72 -0.62
N ALA A 151 14.10 -17.57 0.04
CA ALA A 151 14.54 -18.58 1.04
C ALA A 151 14.67 -18.08 2.50
N SER A 152 13.99 -17.05 2.90
CA SER A 152 13.96 -16.62 4.29
C SER A 152 12.70 -17.10 5.04
N LYS A 153 12.81 -17.23 6.38
CA LYS A 153 11.66 -17.46 7.28
C LYS A 153 10.52 -16.45 7.07
N ARG A 154 10.82 -15.28 6.50
CA ARG A 154 9.84 -14.23 6.17
C ARG A 154 8.84 -14.68 5.11
N GLU A 155 9.22 -15.51 4.16
CA GLU A 155 8.31 -16.00 3.11
C GLU A 155 7.20 -16.87 3.70
N ALA A 156 7.55 -17.85 4.55
CA ALA A 156 6.56 -18.69 5.23
C ALA A 156 5.61 -17.87 6.15
N ASP A 157 6.14 -16.85 6.81
CA ASP A 157 5.34 -15.96 7.65
C ASP A 157 4.43 -15.06 6.80
N MET A 158 4.90 -14.60 5.65
CA MET A 158 4.10 -13.83 4.70
C MET A 158 2.94 -14.68 4.15
N ASP A 159 3.19 -15.93 3.75
CA ASP A 159 2.16 -16.85 3.26
C ASP A 159 1.05 -17.11 4.28
N ARG A 160 1.42 -17.28 5.56
CA ARG A 160 0.46 -17.42 6.66
C ARG A 160 -0.43 -16.19 6.79
N ILE A 161 0.16 -14.99 6.76
CA ILE A 161 -0.60 -13.74 6.86
C ILE A 161 -1.42 -13.51 5.59
N ALA A 162 -0.90 -13.83 4.41
CA ALA A 162 -1.64 -13.77 3.15
C ALA A 162 -2.91 -14.64 3.19
N ALA A 163 -2.80 -15.89 3.69
CA ALA A 163 -3.94 -16.78 3.86
C ALA A 163 -5.01 -16.18 4.81
N VAL A 164 -4.58 -15.59 5.92
CA VAL A 164 -5.47 -14.91 6.86
C VAL A 164 -6.15 -13.70 6.23
N VAL A 165 -5.41 -12.84 5.55
CA VAL A 165 -5.95 -11.65 4.88
C VAL A 165 -7.00 -12.05 3.84
N ARG A 166 -6.73 -13.08 3.03
CA ARG A 166 -7.73 -13.64 2.09
C ARG A 166 -9.00 -14.08 2.80
N GLN A 167 -8.89 -14.75 3.96
CA GLN A 167 -10.06 -15.14 4.77
C GLN A 167 -10.81 -13.94 5.36
N MET A 168 -10.13 -12.90 5.76
CA MET A 168 -10.77 -11.65 6.23
C MET A 168 -11.61 -10.99 5.12
N TYR A 169 -11.17 -11.02 3.87
CA TYR A 169 -11.98 -10.51 2.75
C TYR A 169 -13.23 -11.36 2.48
N VAL A 170 -13.13 -12.68 2.63
CA VAL A 170 -14.28 -13.59 2.44
C VAL A 170 -15.26 -13.48 3.63
N THR A 171 -14.74 -13.60 4.86
CA THR A 171 -15.51 -13.63 6.09
C THR A 171 -14.97 -12.60 7.09
N PRO A 172 -15.32 -11.31 6.97
CA PRO A 172 -14.73 -10.23 7.77
C PRO A 172 -15.07 -10.27 9.26
N ASN A 173 -16.07 -11.06 9.65
CA ASN A 173 -16.52 -11.21 11.05
C ASN A 173 -15.92 -12.46 11.75
N ARG A 174 -14.99 -13.16 11.09
CA ARG A 174 -14.37 -14.36 11.67
C ARG A 174 -13.60 -14.01 12.95
N PRO A 175 -13.77 -14.80 14.02
CA PRO A 175 -13.08 -14.58 15.29
C PRO A 175 -11.55 -14.61 15.14
N ILE A 176 -10.84 -13.80 15.92
CA ILE A 176 -9.37 -13.71 15.87
C ILE A 176 -8.71 -15.06 16.22
N SER A 177 -9.33 -15.86 17.11
CA SER A 177 -8.85 -17.21 17.44
C SER A 177 -8.86 -18.14 16.23
N GLU A 178 -9.90 -18.09 15.40
CA GLU A 178 -9.98 -18.88 14.18
C GLU A 178 -8.96 -18.39 13.12
N LEU A 179 -8.76 -17.09 13.00
CA LEU A 179 -7.74 -16.52 12.12
C LEU A 179 -6.33 -16.95 12.54
N ALA A 180 -6.06 -17.01 13.85
CA ALA A 180 -4.80 -17.54 14.36
C ALA A 180 -4.61 -19.04 14.01
N SER A 181 -5.69 -19.83 14.08
CA SER A 181 -5.67 -21.24 13.67
C SER A 181 -5.38 -21.41 12.17
N ILE A 182 -5.92 -20.54 11.31
CA ILE A 182 -5.61 -20.53 9.87
C ILE A 182 -4.12 -20.25 9.61
N ALA A 183 -3.52 -19.37 10.42
CA ALA A 183 -2.08 -19.11 10.36
C ALA A 183 -1.22 -20.22 10.98
N CYS A 184 -1.84 -21.26 11.58
CA CYS A 184 -1.17 -22.30 12.38
C CYS A 184 -0.31 -21.71 13.52
N LEU A 185 -0.83 -20.68 14.21
CA LEU A 185 -0.14 -19.93 15.26
C LEU A 185 -1.00 -19.81 16.52
N GLY A 186 -0.35 -19.71 17.69
CA GLY A 186 -1.00 -19.26 18.89
C GLY A 186 -1.43 -17.79 18.79
N LYS A 187 -2.53 -17.40 19.47
CA LYS A 187 -3.13 -16.07 19.36
C LYS A 187 -2.12 -14.93 19.51
N LYS A 188 -1.28 -14.93 20.55
CA LYS A 188 -0.28 -13.87 20.82
C LYS A 188 0.77 -13.77 19.69
N GLN A 189 1.22 -14.92 19.19
CA GLN A 189 2.19 -15.00 18.10
C GLN A 189 1.58 -14.50 16.79
N PHE A 190 0.33 -14.88 16.51
CA PHE A 190 -0.43 -14.40 15.36
C PHE A 190 -0.60 -12.88 15.39
N GLU A 191 -1.09 -12.32 16.49
CA GLU A 191 -1.29 -10.86 16.62
C GLU A 191 0.02 -10.08 16.40
N ARG A 192 1.15 -10.57 16.97
CA ARG A 192 2.47 -9.96 16.78
C ARG A 192 2.94 -10.04 15.32
N LEU A 193 2.81 -11.21 14.69
CA LEU A 193 3.22 -11.41 13.31
C LEU A 193 2.36 -10.59 12.35
N PHE A 194 1.05 -10.58 12.57
CA PHE A 194 0.12 -9.80 11.77
C PHE A 194 0.42 -8.30 11.86
N LEU A 195 0.64 -7.77 13.05
CA LEU A 195 1.00 -6.37 13.25
C LEU A 195 2.31 -6.01 12.53
N ALA A 196 3.32 -6.86 12.62
CA ALA A 196 4.60 -6.64 11.95
C ALA A 196 4.49 -6.65 10.42
N ALA A 197 3.66 -7.53 9.86
CA ALA A 197 3.50 -7.70 8.42
C ALA A 197 2.53 -6.67 7.81
N VAL A 198 1.40 -6.39 8.48
CA VAL A 198 0.31 -5.55 7.96
C VAL A 198 0.41 -4.10 8.46
N GLY A 199 1.07 -3.87 9.60
CA GLY A 199 1.16 -2.55 10.21
C GLY A 199 -0.03 -2.15 11.07
N MET A 200 -1.05 -3.00 11.16
CA MET A 200 -2.29 -2.78 11.91
C MET A 200 -2.65 -4.07 12.66
N ASN A 201 -3.27 -3.98 13.83
CA ASN A 201 -3.67 -5.18 14.54
C ASN A 201 -4.83 -5.91 13.80
N PRO A 202 -4.97 -7.25 13.97
CA PRO A 202 -5.94 -8.05 13.20
C PRO A 202 -7.39 -7.58 13.36
N LYS A 203 -7.79 -7.14 14.56
CA LYS A 203 -9.17 -6.70 14.85
C LYS A 203 -9.50 -5.39 14.13
N GLU A 204 -8.55 -4.48 14.13
CA GLU A 204 -8.68 -3.19 13.47
C GLU A 204 -8.69 -3.36 11.95
N TYR A 205 -7.80 -4.20 11.41
CA TYR A 205 -7.78 -4.53 10.00
C TYR A 205 -9.08 -5.20 9.54
N ALA A 206 -9.65 -6.14 10.31
CA ALA A 206 -10.95 -6.73 10.03
C ALA A 206 -12.08 -5.68 9.99
N ARG A 207 -12.03 -4.65 10.87
CA ARG A 207 -12.96 -3.51 10.85
C ARG A 207 -12.81 -2.70 9.54
N LEU A 208 -11.58 -2.45 9.11
CA LEU A 208 -11.28 -1.78 7.85
C LEU A 208 -11.82 -2.57 6.64
N VAL A 209 -11.63 -3.88 6.62
CA VAL A 209 -12.17 -4.75 5.55
C VAL A 209 -13.70 -4.67 5.49
N ARG A 210 -14.38 -4.67 6.65
CA ARG A 210 -15.85 -4.48 6.70
C ARG A 210 -16.28 -3.12 6.15
N PHE A 211 -15.57 -2.07 6.53
CA PHE A 211 -15.80 -0.72 6.00
C PHE A 211 -15.67 -0.69 4.47
N GLN A 212 -14.58 -1.24 3.93
CA GLN A 212 -14.35 -1.33 2.49
C GLN A 212 -15.44 -2.13 1.77
N LYS A 213 -15.91 -3.21 2.38
CA LYS A 213 -17.03 -4.00 1.82
C LYS A 213 -18.33 -3.19 1.79
N SER A 214 -18.63 -2.46 2.86
CA SER A 214 -19.82 -1.59 2.92
C SER A 214 -19.75 -0.46 1.88
N LEU A 215 -18.59 0.19 1.75
CA LEU A 215 -18.39 1.26 0.77
C LEU A 215 -18.60 0.75 -0.66
N ARG A 216 -18.05 -0.42 -0.99
CA ARG A 216 -18.25 -1.05 -2.31
C ARG A 216 -19.72 -1.37 -2.59
N LEU A 217 -20.46 -1.89 -1.60
CA LEU A 217 -21.88 -2.17 -1.75
C LEU A 217 -22.68 -0.88 -2.00
N MET A 218 -22.38 0.21 -1.29
CA MET A 218 -23.03 1.51 -1.53
C MET A 218 -22.73 2.06 -2.93
N GLN A 219 -21.48 1.95 -3.39
CA GLN A 219 -21.11 2.37 -4.74
C GLN A 219 -21.81 1.57 -5.83
N CYS A 220 -21.92 0.24 -5.65
CA CYS A 220 -22.68 -0.60 -6.59
C CYS A 220 -24.18 -0.27 -6.59
N ALA A 221 -24.77 0.04 -5.42
CA ALA A 221 -26.15 0.44 -5.33
C ALA A 221 -26.43 1.82 -5.96
N ALA A 222 -25.49 2.76 -5.80
CA ALA A 222 -25.62 4.11 -6.39
C ALA A 222 -25.41 4.12 -7.91
N GLY A 223 -24.64 3.17 -8.46
CA GLY A 223 -24.43 3.03 -9.92
C GLY A 223 -25.57 2.33 -10.67
N ASN A 224 -26.58 1.85 -9.96
CA ASN A 224 -27.79 1.23 -10.51
C ASN A 224 -29.01 2.19 -10.56
N ILE A 225 -28.80 3.49 -10.40
CA ILE A 225 -29.76 4.57 -10.63
C ILE A 225 -29.30 5.38 -11.92
#